data_c027168f83f88ed82dd5aaaa90a8096b
#
_entry.id   c027168f83f88ed82dd5aaaa90a8096b
#
_cell.length_a   1.000
_cell.length_b   1.000
_cell.length_c   1.000
_cell.angle_alpha   90.00
_cell.angle_beta   90.00
_cell.angle_gamma   90.00
#
_symmetry.space_group_name_H-M   'P 1'
#
loop_
_entity.id
_entity.type
_entity.pdbx_description
1 polymer ?
#
loop_
_entity_poly.entity_id
_entity_poly.type
_entity_poly.pdbx_seq_one_letter_code
_entity_poly.pdbx_strand_id
1 'polypeptide(L)'
;SDNFVNSYRIHSIHFNIEGKEFYGWHKLLQKMYEDSEAIQDDLGELIRALNEFAPETINEILELADLEDTTTGNSSDSLIEFVLEGQEHMINSYEKLNMIANLEGHVDIGNFAQDRIRKHKKFAWQLRSILS
;
A
#
# COMPACT_ATOMS: atom_id res chain seq x y z
N SER A 1 4.35 -7.71 -3.97
CA SER A 1 2.99 -8.32 -3.98
C SER A 1 2.02 -7.55 -3.09
N ASP A 2 2.36 -7.28 -1.82
CA ASP A 2 1.47 -6.52 -0.92
C ASP A 2 1.11 -5.15 -1.47
N ASN A 3 2.05 -4.45 -2.08
CA ASN A 3 1.79 -3.14 -2.67
C ASN A 3 0.73 -3.22 -3.77
N PHE A 4 0.79 -4.26 -4.61
CA PHE A 4 -0.21 -4.48 -5.66
C PHE A 4 -1.60 -4.71 -5.08
N VAL A 5 -1.72 -5.59 -4.10
CA VAL A 5 -3.00 -5.89 -3.45
C VAL A 5 -3.56 -4.64 -2.76
N ASN A 6 -2.71 -3.93 -2.02
CA ASN A 6 -3.10 -2.69 -1.33
C ASN A 6 -3.58 -1.62 -2.33
N SER A 7 -2.87 -1.46 -3.44
CA SER A 7 -3.21 -0.51 -4.50
C SER A 7 -4.61 -0.79 -5.06
N TYR A 8 -4.92 -2.04 -5.37
CA TYR A 8 -6.22 -2.37 -5.93
C TYR A 8 -7.34 -2.24 -4.89
N ARG A 9 -7.09 -2.60 -3.63
CA ARG A 9 -8.05 -2.38 -2.55
C ARG A 9 -8.45 -0.90 -2.46
N ILE A 10 -7.47 -0.02 -2.50
CA ILE A 10 -7.70 1.43 -2.47
C ILE A 10 -8.47 1.87 -3.71
N HIS A 11 -8.07 1.40 -4.88
CA HIS A 11 -8.67 1.78 -6.15
C HIS A 11 -10.15 1.34 -6.22
N SER A 12 -10.46 0.12 -5.78
CA SER A 12 -11.84 -0.37 -5.76
C SER A 12 -12.73 0.42 -4.80
N ILE A 13 -12.20 0.80 -3.65
CA ILE A 13 -12.93 1.64 -2.69
C ILE A 13 -13.11 3.06 -3.24
N HIS A 14 -12.12 3.59 -3.94
CA HIS A 14 -12.24 4.87 -4.66
C HIS A 14 -13.43 4.89 -5.61
N PHE A 15 -13.70 3.78 -6.29
CA PHE A 15 -14.87 3.66 -7.15
C PHE A 15 -16.19 3.59 -6.37
N ASN A 16 -16.20 2.85 -5.27
CA ASN A 16 -17.44 2.41 -4.62
C ASN A 16 -17.85 3.21 -3.40
N ILE A 17 -17.01 4.13 -2.92
CA ILE A 17 -17.35 4.93 -1.75
C ILE A 17 -18.47 5.92 -2.06
N GLU A 18 -19.36 6.10 -1.10
CA GLU A 18 -20.51 7.01 -1.21
C GLU A 18 -20.63 7.87 0.03
N GLY A 19 -21.48 8.90 -0.02
CA GLY A 19 -21.81 9.71 1.12
C GLY A 19 -21.52 11.17 0.93
N LYS A 20 -21.75 11.95 1.98
CA LYS A 20 -21.61 13.43 1.95
C LYS A 20 -20.18 13.88 1.67
N GLU A 21 -19.21 13.09 2.12
CA GLU A 21 -17.77 13.37 1.98
C GLU A 21 -17.17 12.72 0.74
N PHE A 22 -18.00 12.23 -0.18
CA PHE A 22 -17.54 11.49 -1.37
C PHE A 22 -16.40 12.19 -2.10
N TYR A 23 -16.54 13.50 -2.37
CA TYR A 23 -15.53 14.20 -3.17
C TYR A 23 -14.16 14.18 -2.50
N GLY A 24 -14.11 14.49 -1.21
CA GLY A 24 -12.85 14.49 -0.45
C GLY A 24 -12.23 13.12 -0.35
N TRP A 25 -13.02 12.10 -0.01
CA TRP A 25 -12.54 10.73 0.11
C TRP A 25 -12.08 10.17 -1.24
N HIS A 26 -12.87 10.41 -2.28
CA HIS A 26 -12.54 9.98 -3.65
C HIS A 26 -11.21 10.57 -4.11
N LYS A 27 -10.97 11.85 -3.83
CA LYS A 27 -9.71 12.53 -4.17
C LYS A 27 -8.52 12.02 -3.36
N LEU A 28 -8.70 11.80 -2.06
CA LEU A 28 -7.63 11.24 -1.23
C LEU A 28 -7.26 9.84 -1.67
N LEU A 29 -8.26 8.99 -1.89
CA LEU A 29 -8.04 7.61 -2.34
C LEU A 29 -7.36 7.58 -3.71
N GLN A 30 -7.67 8.52 -4.60
CA GLN A 30 -6.99 8.65 -5.88
C GLN A 30 -5.50 8.92 -5.71
N LYS A 31 -5.13 9.87 -4.85
CA LYS A 31 -3.72 10.14 -4.54
C LYS A 31 -3.02 8.89 -4.03
N MET A 32 -3.70 8.12 -3.20
CA MET A 32 -3.12 6.93 -2.58
C MET A 32 -2.90 5.81 -3.59
N TYR A 33 -3.88 5.48 -4.44
CA TYR A 33 -3.66 4.41 -5.40
C TYR A 33 -2.70 4.82 -6.51
N GLU A 34 -2.70 6.07 -6.94
CA GLU A 34 -1.74 6.57 -7.92
C GLU A 34 -0.31 6.48 -7.41
N ASP A 35 -0.09 6.84 -6.14
CA ASP A 35 1.21 6.67 -5.48
C ASP A 35 1.64 5.21 -5.45
N SER A 36 0.74 4.31 -5.05
CA SER A 36 1.04 2.88 -4.96
C SER A 36 1.32 2.27 -6.34
N GLU A 37 0.60 2.69 -7.38
CA GLU A 37 0.85 2.24 -8.75
C GLU A 37 2.22 2.68 -9.26
N ALA A 38 2.60 3.93 -8.98
CA ALA A 38 3.91 4.45 -9.35
C ALA A 38 5.04 3.68 -8.67
N ILE A 39 4.87 3.36 -7.38
CA ILE A 39 5.86 2.61 -6.60
C ILE A 39 5.98 1.15 -7.04
N GLN A 40 4.94 0.59 -7.65
CA GLN A 40 5.00 -0.77 -8.17
C GLN A 40 6.13 -0.95 -9.18
N ASP A 41 6.35 0.04 -10.03
CA ASP A 41 7.45 0.04 -10.98
C ASP A 41 8.80 0.04 -10.27
N ASP A 42 8.99 0.93 -9.29
CA ASP A 42 10.22 1.00 -8.52
C ASP A 42 10.50 -0.31 -7.77
N LEU A 43 9.48 -0.94 -7.20
CA LEU A 43 9.63 -2.23 -6.51
C LEU A 43 10.09 -3.33 -7.46
N GLY A 44 9.50 -3.40 -8.65
CA GLY A 44 9.90 -4.36 -9.68
C GLY A 44 11.36 -4.16 -10.10
N GLU A 45 11.76 -2.91 -10.31
CA GLU A 45 13.13 -2.57 -10.69
C GLU A 45 14.14 -2.87 -9.57
N LEU A 46 13.79 -2.65 -8.31
CA LEU A 46 14.63 -3.02 -7.17
C LEU A 46 14.86 -4.53 -7.11
N ILE A 47 13.84 -5.34 -7.36
CA ILE A 47 13.97 -6.79 -7.43
C ILE A 47 14.94 -7.17 -8.55
N ARG A 48 14.81 -6.56 -9.72
CA ARG A 48 15.71 -6.82 -10.84
C ARG A 48 17.15 -6.38 -10.55
N ALA A 49 17.33 -5.29 -9.83
CA ALA A 49 18.66 -4.84 -9.42
C ALA A 49 19.35 -5.82 -8.46
N LEU A 50 18.60 -6.62 -7.72
CA LEU A 50 19.11 -7.71 -6.90
C LEU A 50 19.38 -9.00 -7.71
N ASN A 51 19.22 -8.95 -9.02
CA ASN A 51 19.39 -10.08 -9.94
C ASN A 51 18.33 -11.17 -9.77
N GLU A 52 17.17 -10.82 -9.26
CA GLU A 52 16.00 -11.71 -9.12
C GLU A 52 14.90 -11.29 -10.09
N PHE A 53 13.92 -12.15 -10.32
CA PHE A 53 12.78 -11.84 -11.16
C PHE A 53 11.58 -11.39 -10.33
N ALA A 54 10.90 -10.33 -10.79
CA ALA A 54 9.64 -9.91 -10.20
C ALA A 54 8.54 -10.94 -10.54
N PRO A 55 7.47 -11.03 -9.74
CA PRO A 55 6.34 -11.91 -10.06
C PRO A 55 5.77 -11.62 -11.45
N GLU A 56 5.48 -12.67 -12.20
CA GLU A 56 5.08 -12.55 -13.62
C GLU A 56 3.57 -12.65 -13.83
N THR A 57 2.82 -13.20 -12.87
CA THR A 57 1.37 -13.38 -13.00
C THR A 57 0.65 -12.81 -11.78
N ILE A 58 -0.63 -12.48 -11.98
CA ILE A 58 -1.49 -12.01 -10.88
C ILE A 58 -1.65 -13.11 -9.82
N ASN A 59 -1.77 -14.37 -10.23
CA ASN A 59 -1.85 -15.47 -9.27
C ASN A 59 -0.60 -15.57 -8.41
N GLU A 60 0.58 -15.41 -9.01
CA GLU A 60 1.84 -15.41 -8.26
C GLU A 60 1.90 -14.24 -7.27
N ILE A 61 1.43 -13.06 -7.67
CA ILE A 61 1.34 -11.91 -6.78
C ILE A 61 0.46 -12.23 -5.58
N LEU A 62 -0.72 -12.82 -5.80
CA LEU A 62 -1.65 -13.17 -4.73
C LEU A 62 -1.09 -14.23 -3.79
N GLU A 63 -0.35 -15.22 -4.32
CA GLU A 63 0.29 -16.24 -3.52
C GLU A 63 1.39 -15.69 -2.62
N LEU A 64 2.13 -14.68 -3.10
CA LEU A 64 3.24 -14.07 -2.36
C LEU A 64 2.80 -12.99 -1.40
N ALA A 65 1.60 -12.43 -1.57
CA ALA A 65 1.11 -11.35 -0.73
C ALA A 65 0.70 -11.87 0.66
N ASP A 66 1.07 -11.13 1.69
CA ASP A 66 0.57 -11.34 3.05
C ASP A 66 -0.75 -10.60 3.26
N LEU A 67 -0.96 -9.49 2.55
CA LEU A 67 -2.20 -8.74 2.59
C LEU A 67 -3.26 -9.48 1.78
N GLU A 68 -4.38 -9.79 2.42
CA GLU A 68 -5.44 -10.56 1.78
C GLU A 68 -6.19 -9.75 0.72
N ASP A 69 -6.54 -10.43 -0.38
CA ASP A 69 -7.43 -9.92 -1.40
C ASP A 69 -8.89 -10.13 -0.94
N THR A 70 -9.33 -9.29 -0.03
CA THR A 70 -10.65 -9.35 0.58
C THR A 70 -11.35 -8.00 0.51
N THR A 71 -12.61 -7.99 0.87
CA THR A 71 -13.41 -6.78 1.00
C THR A 71 -14.05 -6.74 2.39
N THR A 72 -14.52 -5.59 2.80
CA THR A 72 -15.20 -5.41 4.07
C THR A 72 -16.39 -4.49 3.88
N GLY A 73 -17.40 -4.65 4.74
CA GLY A 73 -18.53 -3.76 4.95
C GLY A 73 -19.00 -2.87 3.80
N ASN A 74 -20.11 -2.19 4.02
CA ASN A 74 -20.72 -1.32 3.02
C ASN A 74 -20.76 0.15 3.45
N SER A 75 -20.50 0.45 4.73
CA SER A 75 -20.50 1.84 5.18
C SER A 75 -19.20 2.53 4.77
N SER A 76 -19.28 3.83 4.51
CA SER A 76 -18.11 4.63 4.16
C SER A 76 -17.01 4.53 5.25
N ASP A 77 -17.41 4.58 6.51
CA ASP A 77 -16.46 4.47 7.62
C ASP A 77 -15.75 3.10 7.61
N SER A 78 -16.49 2.00 7.40
CA SER A 78 -15.89 0.66 7.30
C SER A 78 -14.90 0.56 6.14
N LEU A 79 -15.22 1.18 5.00
CA LEU A 79 -14.34 1.19 3.83
C LEU A 79 -13.06 1.98 4.11
N ILE A 80 -13.17 3.13 4.77
CA ILE A 80 -12.00 3.94 5.16
C ILE A 80 -11.16 3.22 6.21
N GLU A 81 -11.76 2.57 7.19
CA GLU A 81 -11.05 1.75 8.17
C GLU A 81 -10.27 0.62 7.50
N PHE A 82 -10.85 0.00 6.50
CA PHE A 82 -10.20 -1.05 5.72
C PHE A 82 -8.97 -0.53 4.97
N VAL A 83 -9.06 0.67 4.39
CA VAL A 83 -7.90 1.32 3.76
C VAL A 83 -6.84 1.63 4.80
N LEU A 84 -7.23 2.11 5.99
CA LEU A 84 -6.29 2.40 7.08
C LEU A 84 -5.54 1.15 7.52
N GLU A 85 -6.22 0.03 7.70
CA GLU A 85 -5.59 -1.26 8.02
C GLU A 85 -4.55 -1.65 6.97
N GLY A 86 -4.87 -1.42 5.70
CA GLY A 86 -3.92 -1.64 4.61
C GLY A 86 -2.66 -0.79 4.73
N GLN A 87 -2.79 0.48 5.11
CA GLN A 87 -1.64 1.36 5.33
C GLN A 87 -0.78 0.88 6.50
N GLU A 88 -1.41 0.48 7.59
CA GLU A 88 -0.70 -0.06 8.75
C GLU A 88 0.06 -1.35 8.40
N HIS A 89 -0.55 -2.21 7.60
CA HIS A 89 0.13 -3.41 7.08
C HIS A 89 1.35 -3.04 6.24
N MET A 90 1.23 -2.06 5.35
CA MET A 90 2.35 -1.62 4.51
C MET A 90 3.48 -1.01 5.36
N ILE A 91 3.15 -0.25 6.38
CA ILE A 91 4.15 0.30 7.31
C ILE A 91 4.95 -0.85 7.94
N ASN A 92 4.27 -1.86 8.47
CA ASN A 92 4.92 -3.01 9.10
C ASN A 92 5.79 -3.78 8.09
N SER A 93 5.32 -3.97 6.87
CA SER A 93 6.07 -4.64 5.81
C SER A 93 7.35 -3.88 5.45
N TYR A 94 7.27 -2.57 5.32
CA TYR A 94 8.45 -1.75 5.02
C TYR A 94 9.41 -1.62 6.21
N GLU A 95 8.92 -1.67 7.44
CA GLU A 95 9.78 -1.73 8.62
C GLU A 95 10.61 -3.02 8.63
N LYS A 96 10.00 -4.16 8.30
CA LYS A 96 10.71 -5.43 8.17
C LYS A 96 11.72 -5.38 7.03
N LEU A 97 11.35 -4.82 5.90
CA LEU A 97 12.25 -4.67 4.76
C LEU A 97 13.46 -3.81 5.13
N ASN A 98 13.24 -2.69 5.82
CA ASN A 98 14.32 -1.81 6.30
C ASN A 98 15.28 -2.56 7.22
N MET A 99 14.76 -3.34 8.15
CA MET A 99 15.58 -4.12 9.08
C MET A 99 16.44 -5.14 8.34
N ILE A 100 15.86 -5.89 7.42
CA ILE A 100 16.58 -6.90 6.63
C ILE A 100 17.63 -6.23 5.74
N ALA A 101 17.27 -5.15 5.07
CA ALA A 101 18.19 -4.40 4.22
C ALA A 101 19.41 -3.89 4.99
N ASN A 102 19.20 -3.38 6.21
CA ASN A 102 20.28 -2.91 7.07
C ASN A 102 21.21 -4.06 7.50
N LEU A 103 20.64 -5.22 7.85
CA LEU A 103 21.41 -6.40 8.24
C LEU A 103 22.26 -6.94 7.09
N GLU A 104 21.78 -6.85 5.87
CA GLU A 104 22.46 -7.35 4.67
C GLU A 104 23.28 -6.28 3.95
N GLY A 105 23.30 -5.05 4.43
CA GLY A 105 24.10 -3.97 3.86
C GLY A 105 23.52 -3.33 2.60
N HIS A 106 22.23 -3.49 2.33
CA HIS A 106 21.55 -2.87 1.19
C HIS A 106 21.00 -1.48 1.58
N VAL A 107 21.86 -0.50 1.62
CA VAL A 107 21.55 0.87 2.07
C VAL A 107 20.46 1.51 1.20
N ASP A 108 20.50 1.30 -0.09
CA ASP A 108 19.52 1.83 -1.05
C ASP A 108 18.12 1.30 -0.80
N ILE A 109 17.99 0.00 -0.54
CA ILE A 109 16.71 -0.63 -0.20
C ILE A 109 16.19 -0.14 1.15
N GLY A 110 17.09 0.01 2.13
CA GLY A 110 16.74 0.58 3.43
C GLY A 110 16.19 2.01 3.30
N ASN A 111 16.84 2.85 2.52
CA ASN A 111 16.38 4.23 2.27
C ASN A 111 15.03 4.26 1.57
N PHE A 112 14.84 3.41 0.58
CA PHE A 112 13.55 3.27 -0.10
C PHE A 112 12.45 2.89 0.90
N ALA A 113 12.70 1.88 1.74
CA ALA A 113 11.74 1.44 2.76
C ALA A 113 11.38 2.56 3.74
N GLN A 114 12.38 3.34 4.19
CA GLN A 114 12.17 4.48 5.08
C GLN A 114 11.27 5.55 4.47
N ASP A 115 11.46 5.86 3.19
CA ASP A 115 10.62 6.81 2.47
C ASP A 115 9.17 6.29 2.37
N ARG A 116 9.00 5.00 2.14
CA ARG A 116 7.68 4.39 2.08
C ARG A 116 6.98 4.38 3.44
N ILE A 117 7.72 4.12 4.51
CA ILE A 117 7.18 4.20 5.88
C ILE A 117 6.62 5.60 6.14
N ARG A 118 7.38 6.63 5.81
CA ARG A 118 6.95 8.02 5.98
C ARG A 118 5.67 8.31 5.19
N LYS A 119 5.60 7.86 3.94
CA LYS A 119 4.46 8.08 3.05
C LYS A 119 3.19 7.42 3.59
N HIS A 120 3.29 6.15 3.97
CA HIS A 120 2.14 5.40 4.50
C HIS A 120 1.68 5.93 5.87
N LYS A 121 2.61 6.40 6.71
CA LYS A 121 2.25 7.06 7.97
C LYS A 121 1.45 8.34 7.73
N LYS A 122 1.82 9.12 6.71
CA LYS A 122 1.07 10.32 6.33
C LYS A 122 -0.33 9.96 5.86
N PHE A 123 -0.49 8.97 5.00
CA PHE A 123 -1.79 8.50 4.57
C PHE A 123 -2.62 7.97 5.75
N ALA A 124 -2.01 7.19 6.64
CA ALA A 124 -2.69 6.69 7.84
C ALA A 124 -3.19 7.83 8.73
N TRP A 125 -2.38 8.86 8.91
CA TRP A 125 -2.80 10.07 9.65
C TRP A 125 -4.01 10.74 9.01
N GLN A 126 -4.00 10.91 7.69
CA GLN A 126 -5.11 11.51 6.97
C GLN A 126 -6.40 10.70 7.11
N LEU A 127 -6.30 9.38 7.01
CA LEU A 127 -7.44 8.48 7.18
C LEU A 127 -8.00 8.50 8.60
N ARG A 128 -7.13 8.48 9.62
CA ARG A 128 -7.58 8.61 11.02
C ARG A 128 -8.29 9.95 11.27
N SER A 129 -7.81 11.01 10.62
CA SER A 129 -8.42 12.34 10.76
C SER A 129 -9.82 12.37 10.17
N ILE A 130 -10.06 11.64 9.08
CA ILE A 130 -11.40 11.50 8.50
C ILE A 130 -12.33 10.75 9.46
N LEU A 131 -11.82 9.72 10.14
CA LEU A 131 -12.61 8.87 11.02
C LEU A 131 -12.88 9.45 12.40
N SER A 132 -12.18 10.50 12.77
CA SER A 132 -12.34 11.12 14.09
C SER A 132 -13.54 12.05 14.21
#